data_96f9f625eac0387570a168c2fdcd4986
#
_entry.id   96f9f625eac0387570a168c2fdcd4986
#
_cell.length_a   1.000
_cell.length_b   1.000
_cell.length_c   1.000
_cell.angle_alpha   90.00
_cell.angle_beta   90.00
_cell.angle_gamma   90.00
#
_symmetry.space_group_name_H-M   'P 1'
#
loop_
_entity.id
_entity.type
_entity.pdbx_description
1 polymer ?
#
loop_
_entity_poly.entity_id
_entity_poly.type
_entity_poly.pdbx_seq_one_letter_code
_entity_poly.pdbx_strand_id
1 'polypeptide(L)'
;YIPQLIDAIENRYPDKYYIEAPLFTEGYLSSFIQVHRRNTVFQEYRNQKKENCGIKLDIFIIENTYNNAVHRVWHGICVQAGLLFLSCYRMYAWRDEFKKLAEGNRKASAIMFVKRCIGALFSCNPKRLYRSVQKKMAQCTDEQSEYITIPSGRNHFFGELYQRDAFMQTQKMEFEGHMLCVTCDYKNYLTRLYGNYMEIPPEEKREHHVLYDLKLPGQYEAPKMLDKRQIQQVLTGMLDDFADYCQRHGLRYYLVGGTLLGAVRHQGFIPWDDDIDVGMPRKDYERFLELVKQEPVNDHLQVICGEEGTLSNPYCELIHTRTRLERNSSQYIRNKCQVLHLFLDIFPQDGWPENEKEALRLFGKMKKMRYMIQNARAKIGKGTSLGHIIAKTPIVLLMRCIGYQRVINKMDRIATQYDYDQSKYV
;
A
#
# COMPACT_ATOMS: atom_id res chain seq x y z
N TYR A 1 28.35 11.47 2.19
CA TYR A 1 28.55 10.10 1.65
C TYR A 1 27.33 9.56 0.89
N ILE A 2 26.06 9.82 1.33
CA ILE A 2 24.87 9.29 0.65
C ILE A 2 24.75 9.77 -0.79
N PRO A 3 24.88 11.07 -1.12
CA PRO A 3 24.86 11.54 -2.51
C PRO A 3 25.92 10.88 -3.39
N GLN A 4 27.12 10.69 -2.86
CA GLN A 4 28.22 10.03 -3.58
C GLN A 4 27.91 8.54 -3.86
N LEU A 5 27.28 7.84 -2.92
CA LEU A 5 26.85 6.45 -3.12
C LEU A 5 25.76 6.35 -4.19
N ILE A 6 24.77 7.26 -4.17
CA ILE A 6 23.70 7.34 -5.18
C ILE A 6 24.33 7.54 -6.55
N ASP A 7 25.18 8.56 -6.69
CA ASP A 7 25.87 8.90 -7.93
C ASP A 7 26.72 7.73 -8.47
N ALA A 8 27.47 7.08 -7.57
CA ALA A 8 28.30 5.94 -7.96
C ALA A 8 27.49 4.74 -8.46
N ILE A 9 26.33 4.46 -7.88
CA ILE A 9 25.46 3.33 -8.30
C ILE A 9 24.72 3.69 -9.59
N GLU A 10 24.11 4.86 -9.66
CA GLU A 10 23.29 5.28 -10.80
C GLU A 10 24.12 5.53 -12.06
N ASN A 11 25.34 6.07 -11.93
CA ASN A 11 26.20 6.33 -13.08
C ASN A 11 26.98 5.10 -13.54
N ARG A 12 27.40 4.20 -12.60
CA ARG A 12 28.20 3.04 -12.96
C ARG A 12 27.37 1.83 -13.41
N TYR A 13 26.15 1.71 -12.91
CA TYR A 13 25.29 0.55 -13.17
C TYR A 13 23.82 0.93 -13.39
N PRO A 14 23.51 1.88 -14.29
CA PRO A 14 22.16 2.43 -14.44
C PRO A 14 21.12 1.38 -14.83
N ASP A 15 21.54 0.36 -15.62
CA ASP A 15 20.65 -0.70 -16.10
C ASP A 15 20.49 -1.87 -15.13
N LYS A 16 21.38 -1.97 -14.11
CA LYS A 16 21.39 -3.11 -13.18
C LYS A 16 20.73 -2.81 -11.86
N TYR A 17 20.94 -1.59 -11.35
CA TYR A 17 20.50 -1.23 -10.00
C TYR A 17 19.75 0.10 -9.99
N TYR A 18 18.92 0.28 -8.97
CA TYR A 18 18.42 1.57 -8.54
C TYR A 18 18.51 1.66 -7.03
N ILE A 19 18.58 2.89 -6.52
CA ILE A 19 18.78 3.14 -5.10
C ILE A 19 17.61 3.94 -4.53
N GLU A 20 17.17 3.56 -3.35
CA GLU A 20 16.23 4.32 -2.54
C GLU A 20 16.91 4.76 -1.26
N ALA A 21 16.97 6.06 -1.03
CA ALA A 21 17.65 6.63 0.13
C ALA A 21 16.76 7.61 0.89
N PRO A 22 16.85 7.65 2.24
CA PRO A 22 16.13 8.60 3.07
C PRO A 22 16.42 10.03 2.65
N LEU A 23 15.40 10.88 2.52
CA LEU A 23 15.42 12.28 2.08
C LEU A 23 15.75 12.54 0.60
N PHE A 24 16.36 11.60 -0.10
CA PHE A 24 16.76 11.74 -1.51
C PHE A 24 15.73 11.17 -2.46
N THR A 25 15.13 10.01 -2.13
CA THR A 25 14.11 9.38 -2.97
C THR A 25 12.71 9.84 -2.57
N GLU A 26 11.93 10.32 -3.52
CA GLU A 26 10.57 10.80 -3.25
C GLU A 26 9.66 9.63 -2.84
N GLY A 27 8.92 9.82 -1.74
CA GLY A 27 8.01 8.79 -1.22
C GLY A 27 8.67 7.65 -0.47
N TYR A 28 10.01 7.59 -0.42
CA TYR A 28 10.72 6.59 0.37
C TYR A 28 10.61 6.89 1.87
N LEU A 29 10.03 5.95 2.61
CA LEU A 29 9.69 6.10 4.04
C LEU A 29 10.44 5.08 4.90
N SER A 30 11.72 4.84 4.61
CA SER A 30 12.62 4.04 5.43
C SER A 30 13.70 4.90 6.08
N SER A 31 14.39 4.34 7.09
CA SER A 31 15.48 5.00 7.81
C SER A 31 16.87 4.50 7.41
N PHE A 32 16.94 3.66 6.40
CA PHE A 32 18.17 3.10 5.83
C PHE A 32 18.06 3.09 4.30
N ILE A 33 19.17 2.87 3.62
CA ILE A 33 19.25 2.89 2.16
C ILE A 33 18.95 1.50 1.63
N GLN A 34 18.29 1.40 0.49
CA GLN A 34 18.07 0.14 -0.24
C GLN A 34 18.62 0.25 -1.65
N VAL A 35 19.46 -0.69 -2.03
CA VAL A 35 19.90 -0.89 -3.40
C VAL A 35 19.16 -2.07 -3.98
N HIS A 36 18.39 -1.83 -5.02
CA HIS A 36 17.54 -2.84 -5.64
C HIS A 36 18.11 -3.27 -6.98
N ARG A 37 18.05 -4.55 -7.27
CA ARG A 37 18.39 -5.09 -8.60
C ARG A 37 17.21 -4.89 -9.54
N ARG A 38 17.44 -4.22 -10.68
CA ARG A 38 16.43 -4.07 -11.74
C ARG A 38 16.09 -5.42 -12.37
N ASN A 39 14.93 -5.51 -12.98
CA ASN A 39 14.46 -6.72 -13.66
C ASN A 39 14.38 -7.94 -12.73
N THR A 40 14.08 -7.70 -11.46
CA THR A 40 13.77 -8.73 -10.48
C THR A 40 12.58 -8.32 -9.63
N VAL A 41 11.89 -9.28 -9.03
CA VAL A 41 10.83 -9.03 -8.06
C VAL A 41 11.22 -9.73 -6.75
N PHE A 42 11.14 -8.98 -5.66
CA PHE A 42 11.30 -9.48 -4.30
C PHE A 42 10.21 -8.84 -3.44
N GLN A 43 9.03 -9.43 -3.48
CA GLN A 43 7.87 -8.92 -2.77
C GLN A 43 7.66 -9.68 -1.47
N GLU A 44 7.93 -8.99 -0.36
CA GLU A 44 7.61 -9.49 0.98
C GLU A 44 6.13 -9.21 1.29
N TYR A 45 5.56 -9.98 2.20
CA TYR A 45 4.19 -9.76 2.69
C TYR A 45 3.95 -8.34 3.22
N ARG A 46 4.97 -7.67 3.72
CA ARG A 46 4.96 -6.27 4.17
C ARG A 46 4.95 -5.25 3.03
N ASN A 47 5.39 -5.66 1.84
CA ASN A 47 5.59 -4.78 0.68
C ASN A 47 4.64 -5.09 -0.48
N GLN A 48 3.56 -5.84 -0.25
CA GLN A 48 2.59 -6.22 -1.30
C GLN A 48 2.05 -5.05 -2.12
N LYS A 49 2.06 -3.85 -1.51
CA LYS A 49 1.57 -2.62 -2.15
C LYS A 49 2.67 -1.79 -2.80
N LYS A 50 3.94 -2.19 -2.65
CA LYS A 50 5.07 -1.48 -3.25
C LYS A 50 5.39 -2.17 -4.57
N GLU A 51 5.19 -1.44 -5.63
CA GLU A 51 5.53 -1.87 -6.98
C GLU A 51 7.05 -1.91 -7.16
N ASN A 52 7.51 -2.85 -8.00
CA ASN A 52 8.91 -2.98 -8.39
C ASN A 52 9.91 -3.08 -7.24
N CYS A 53 9.58 -3.86 -6.20
CA CYS A 53 10.57 -4.26 -5.22
C CYS A 53 11.49 -5.31 -5.84
N GLY A 54 12.61 -4.89 -6.42
CA GLY A 54 13.67 -5.80 -6.83
C GLY A 54 14.35 -6.46 -5.63
N ILE A 55 15.09 -7.54 -5.89
CA ILE A 55 16.01 -8.12 -4.90
C ILE A 55 16.90 -7.00 -4.36
N LYS A 56 16.99 -6.89 -3.04
CA LYS A 56 17.54 -5.71 -2.38
C LYS A 56 18.72 -6.03 -1.47
N LEU A 57 19.58 -5.03 -1.34
CA LEU A 57 20.60 -4.93 -0.31
C LEU A 57 20.26 -3.77 0.61
N ASP A 58 20.13 -4.03 1.90
CA ASP A 58 19.86 -3.00 2.91
C ASP A 58 21.21 -2.44 3.43
N ILE A 59 21.36 -1.11 3.39
CA ILE A 59 22.55 -0.39 3.86
C ILE A 59 22.16 0.49 5.04
N PHE A 60 22.65 0.14 6.21
CA PHE A 60 22.42 0.88 7.45
C PHE A 60 23.41 2.02 7.56
N ILE A 61 22.89 3.22 7.91
CA ILE A 61 23.71 4.42 8.03
C ILE A 61 24.34 4.45 9.41
N ILE A 62 25.66 4.59 9.46
CA ILE A 62 26.42 4.81 10.68
C ILE A 62 26.44 6.34 10.94
N GLU A 63 25.93 6.73 12.10
CA GLU A 63 25.82 8.13 12.49
C GLU A 63 26.78 8.48 13.62
N ASN A 64 27.29 9.70 13.60
CA ASN A 64 28.10 10.24 14.70
C ASN A 64 27.23 10.52 15.92
N THR A 65 27.80 10.47 17.13
CA THR A 65 27.13 10.91 18.33
C THR A 65 28.11 11.60 19.29
N TYR A 66 27.58 12.27 20.31
CA TYR A 66 28.34 13.17 21.17
C TYR A 66 29.26 12.44 22.14
N ASN A 67 30.50 12.94 22.33
CA ASN A 67 31.44 12.44 23.34
C ASN A 67 30.92 12.69 24.76
N ASN A 68 30.28 13.85 24.99
CA ASN A 68 29.64 14.15 26.27
C ASN A 68 28.47 13.19 26.53
N ALA A 69 28.52 12.48 27.65
CA ALA A 69 27.54 11.45 27.99
C ALA A 69 26.11 11.98 28.12
N VAL A 70 25.91 13.17 28.68
CA VAL A 70 24.57 13.76 28.84
C VAL A 70 23.98 14.12 27.48
N HIS A 71 24.76 14.77 26.61
CA HIS A 71 24.33 15.10 25.25
C HIS A 71 24.06 13.85 24.43
N ARG A 72 24.89 12.80 24.55
CA ARG A 72 24.73 11.52 23.87
C ARG A 72 23.43 10.82 24.31
N VAL A 73 23.15 10.77 25.61
CA VAL A 73 21.94 10.16 26.13
C VAL A 73 20.71 10.96 25.65
N TRP A 74 20.73 12.28 25.71
CA TRP A 74 19.65 13.13 25.24
C TRP A 74 19.41 12.95 23.73
N HIS A 75 20.48 12.93 22.94
CA HIS A 75 20.41 12.64 21.50
C HIS A 75 19.74 11.30 21.25
N GLY A 76 20.19 10.24 21.94
CA GLY A 76 19.61 8.91 21.84
C GLY A 76 18.13 8.84 22.18
N ILE A 77 17.72 9.50 23.28
CA ILE A 77 16.29 9.59 23.67
C ILE A 77 15.46 10.25 22.57
N CYS A 78 15.92 11.38 22.03
CA CYS A 78 15.24 12.08 20.94
C CYS A 78 15.11 11.22 19.67
N VAL A 79 16.16 10.50 19.32
CA VAL A 79 16.17 9.59 18.16
C VAL A 79 15.21 8.41 18.39
N GLN A 80 15.26 7.77 19.56
CA GLN A 80 14.37 6.66 19.91
C GLN A 80 12.90 7.07 19.91
N ALA A 81 12.58 8.24 20.47
CA ALA A 81 11.23 8.81 20.43
C ALA A 81 10.77 9.02 18.98
N GLY A 82 11.65 9.57 18.12
CA GLY A 82 11.37 9.74 16.70
C GLY A 82 11.09 8.41 15.98
N LEU A 83 11.92 7.39 16.22
CA LEU A 83 11.74 6.04 15.67
C LEU A 83 10.43 5.39 16.15
N LEU A 84 10.07 5.60 17.42
CA LEU A 84 8.78 5.15 17.95
C LEU A 84 7.61 5.79 17.20
N PHE A 85 7.66 7.11 16.96
CA PHE A 85 6.62 7.80 16.19
C PHE A 85 6.56 7.32 14.74
N LEU A 86 7.69 7.06 14.09
CA LEU A 86 7.73 6.43 12.77
C LEU A 86 7.12 5.03 12.78
N SER A 87 7.40 4.23 13.82
CA SER A 87 6.77 2.92 14.02
C SER A 87 5.25 3.02 14.19
N CYS A 88 4.78 3.99 14.97
CA CYS A 88 3.35 4.28 15.14
C CYS A 88 2.70 4.68 13.81
N TYR A 89 3.35 5.56 13.06
CA TYR A 89 2.85 5.96 11.73
C TYR A 89 2.79 4.78 10.75
N ARG A 90 3.81 3.91 10.71
CA ARG A 90 3.79 2.69 9.88
C ARG A 90 2.64 1.75 10.26
N MET A 91 2.39 1.56 11.57
CA MET A 91 1.24 0.77 12.05
C MET A 91 -0.11 1.37 11.62
N TYR A 92 -0.20 2.70 11.51
CA TYR A 92 -1.38 3.38 10.97
C TYR A 92 -1.48 3.23 9.45
N ALA A 93 -0.39 3.47 8.72
CA ALA A 93 -0.35 3.46 7.26
C ALA A 93 -0.62 2.05 6.69
N TRP A 94 -0.07 1.02 7.33
CA TRP A 94 -0.17 -0.38 6.91
C TRP A 94 -1.04 -1.22 7.85
N ARG A 95 -2.10 -0.61 8.37
CA ARG A 95 -2.97 -1.20 9.41
C ARG A 95 -3.61 -2.53 9.00
N ASP A 96 -3.92 -2.68 7.72
CA ASP A 96 -4.63 -3.87 7.22
C ASP A 96 -3.68 -5.07 7.14
N GLU A 97 -2.42 -4.85 6.76
CA GLU A 97 -1.36 -5.86 6.74
C GLU A 97 -1.00 -6.31 8.15
N PHE A 98 -0.80 -5.36 9.06
CA PHE A 98 -0.47 -5.68 10.45
C PHE A 98 -1.64 -6.35 11.20
N LYS A 99 -2.88 -6.11 10.81
CA LYS A 99 -4.04 -6.79 11.40
C LYS A 99 -3.97 -8.29 11.20
N LYS A 100 -3.63 -8.75 9.99
CA LYS A 100 -3.48 -10.17 9.67
C LYS A 100 -2.38 -10.84 10.50
N LEU A 101 -1.27 -10.11 10.76
CA LEU A 101 -0.14 -10.63 11.56
C LEU A 101 -0.45 -10.74 13.05
N ALA A 102 -1.50 -10.07 13.56
CA ALA A 102 -1.87 -10.08 14.98
C ALA A 102 -3.10 -10.96 15.28
N GLU A 103 -3.65 -11.62 14.29
CA GLU A 103 -4.78 -12.52 14.50
C GLU A 103 -4.41 -13.60 15.52
N GLY A 104 -5.25 -13.72 16.55
CA GLY A 104 -5.05 -14.67 17.66
C GLY A 104 -4.25 -14.13 18.87
N ASN A 105 -3.56 -12.99 18.77
CA ASN A 105 -2.79 -12.43 19.90
C ASN A 105 -3.40 -11.12 20.43
N ARG A 106 -4.19 -11.21 21.53
CA ARG A 106 -4.88 -10.06 22.13
C ARG A 106 -3.92 -8.94 22.61
N LYS A 107 -2.74 -9.30 23.17
CA LYS A 107 -1.76 -8.30 23.64
C LYS A 107 -1.14 -7.54 22.47
N ALA A 108 -0.73 -8.26 21.41
CA ALA A 108 -0.23 -7.64 20.18
C ALA A 108 -1.27 -6.72 19.54
N SER A 109 -2.53 -7.15 19.47
CA SER A 109 -3.64 -6.35 18.94
C SER A 109 -3.87 -5.05 19.72
N ALA A 110 -3.79 -5.08 21.05
CA ALA A 110 -3.93 -3.90 21.90
C ALA A 110 -2.77 -2.90 21.69
N ILE A 111 -1.53 -3.37 21.67
CA ILE A 111 -0.34 -2.54 21.41
C ILE A 111 -0.44 -1.89 20.02
N MET A 112 -0.86 -2.66 19.01
CA MET A 112 -1.02 -2.14 17.65
C MET A 112 -2.14 -1.10 17.58
N PHE A 113 -3.24 -1.30 18.30
CA PHE A 113 -4.31 -0.31 18.36
C PHE A 113 -3.80 1.03 18.91
N VAL A 114 -3.09 1.03 20.05
CA VAL A 114 -2.49 2.24 20.65
C VAL A 114 -1.52 2.91 19.67
N LYS A 115 -0.60 2.16 19.08
CA LYS A 115 0.34 2.69 18.08
C LYS A 115 -0.39 3.30 16.88
N ARG A 116 -1.48 2.69 16.42
CA ARG A 116 -2.30 3.24 15.32
C ARG A 116 -2.95 4.57 15.67
N CYS A 117 -3.49 4.70 16.88
CA CYS A 117 -4.06 5.97 17.35
C CYS A 117 -3.01 7.09 17.37
N ILE A 118 -1.82 6.81 17.90
CA ILE A 118 -0.69 7.76 17.88
C ILE A 118 -0.26 8.05 16.44
N GLY A 119 -0.14 7.03 15.60
CA GLY A 119 0.26 7.18 14.21
C GLY A 119 -0.69 8.01 13.35
N ALA A 120 -1.99 7.99 13.70
CA ALA A 120 -3.00 8.81 13.01
C ALA A 120 -2.72 10.31 13.13
N LEU A 121 -2.12 10.77 14.23
CA LEU A 121 -1.75 12.17 14.45
C LEU A 121 -0.73 12.68 13.41
N PHE A 122 0.10 11.79 12.87
CA PHE A 122 1.12 12.11 11.87
C PHE A 122 0.67 11.87 10.42
N SER A 123 -0.57 11.45 10.22
CA SER A 123 -1.10 11.11 8.88
C SER A 123 -1.22 12.31 7.94
N CYS A 124 -1.30 13.54 8.49
CA CYS A 124 -1.42 14.77 7.69
C CYS A 124 -0.13 15.12 6.95
N ASN A 125 1.04 14.84 7.54
CA ASN A 125 2.33 15.13 6.91
C ASN A 125 3.43 14.12 7.32
N PRO A 126 3.37 12.90 6.82
CA PRO A 126 4.35 11.87 7.15
C PRO A 126 5.77 12.22 6.67
N LYS A 127 5.91 12.90 5.53
CA LYS A 127 7.21 13.34 5.03
C LYS A 127 7.92 14.28 6.02
N ARG A 128 7.18 15.14 6.73
CA ARG A 128 7.75 16.02 7.75
C ARG A 128 8.26 15.23 8.95
N LEU A 129 7.51 14.22 9.40
CA LEU A 129 7.94 13.34 10.49
C LEU A 129 9.25 12.61 10.11
N TYR A 130 9.28 11.95 8.94
CA TYR A 130 10.48 11.26 8.47
C TYR A 130 11.68 12.19 8.37
N ARG A 131 11.50 13.38 7.75
CA ARG A 131 12.58 14.38 7.63
C ARG A 131 13.08 14.85 8.99
N SER A 132 12.20 15.06 9.95
CA SER A 132 12.57 15.48 11.31
C SER A 132 13.41 14.39 12.00
N VAL A 133 13.02 13.13 11.90
CA VAL A 133 13.74 12.01 12.53
C VAL A 133 15.10 11.82 11.86
N GLN A 134 15.19 11.85 10.53
CA GLN A 134 16.46 11.74 9.82
C GLN A 134 17.43 12.87 10.18
N LYS A 135 16.95 14.12 10.25
CA LYS A 135 17.76 15.25 10.71
C LYS A 135 18.23 15.09 12.15
N LYS A 136 17.40 14.45 13.00
CA LYS A 136 17.77 14.19 14.40
C LYS A 136 18.84 13.10 14.48
N MET A 137 18.76 12.04 13.68
CA MET A 137 19.78 10.99 13.60
C MET A 137 21.14 11.56 13.21
N ALA A 138 21.18 12.36 12.14
CA ALA A 138 22.40 13.00 11.61
C ALA A 138 22.76 14.31 12.32
N GLN A 139 22.24 14.59 13.51
CA GLN A 139 22.45 15.88 14.18
C GLN A 139 23.88 16.12 14.61
N CYS A 140 24.61 15.07 15.00
CA CYS A 140 26.02 15.19 15.37
C CYS A 140 26.88 15.10 14.09
N THR A 141 27.50 16.21 13.71
CA THR A 141 28.34 16.31 12.53
C THR A 141 29.84 16.17 12.83
N ASP A 142 30.21 15.88 14.08
CA ASP A 142 31.59 15.69 14.50
C ASP A 142 32.13 14.36 13.97
N GLU A 143 32.90 14.41 12.89
CA GLU A 143 33.52 13.22 12.29
C GLU A 143 34.65 12.63 13.13
N GLN A 144 35.11 13.33 14.18
CA GLN A 144 36.11 12.87 15.13
C GLN A 144 35.50 12.40 16.45
N SER A 145 34.19 12.29 16.53
CA SER A 145 33.52 11.80 17.73
C SER A 145 34.01 10.40 18.13
N GLU A 146 34.25 10.17 19.42
CA GLU A 146 34.69 8.87 19.96
C GLU A 146 33.64 7.77 19.78
N TYR A 147 32.38 8.15 19.64
CA TYR A 147 31.24 7.24 19.57
C TYR A 147 30.49 7.40 18.28
N ILE A 148 30.07 6.24 17.75
CA ILE A 148 29.16 6.11 16.60
C ILE A 148 27.99 5.22 16.97
N THR A 149 26.91 5.32 16.19
CA THR A 149 25.71 4.50 16.40
C THR A 149 25.07 4.11 15.07
N ILE A 150 24.28 3.04 15.07
CA ILE A 150 23.46 2.64 13.92
C ILE A 150 21.98 2.74 14.32
N PRO A 151 21.40 3.95 14.30
CA PRO A 151 20.05 4.19 14.86
C PRO A 151 18.94 3.42 14.18
N SER A 152 19.11 3.11 12.89
CA SER A 152 18.16 2.35 12.08
C SER A 152 18.38 0.83 12.13
N GLY A 153 19.42 0.38 12.82
CA GLY A 153 19.74 -1.04 12.98
C GLY A 153 18.76 -1.78 13.92
N ARG A 154 19.02 -3.07 14.13
CA ARG A 154 18.12 -3.98 14.86
C ARG A 154 17.86 -3.54 16.29
N ASN A 155 18.91 -3.12 17.02
CA ASN A 155 18.85 -2.74 18.43
C ASN A 155 18.83 -1.23 18.64
N HIS A 156 18.67 -0.45 17.56
CA HIS A 156 18.56 0.99 17.57
C HIS A 156 19.74 1.74 18.23
N PHE A 157 19.54 3.03 18.52
CA PHE A 157 20.60 3.93 18.97
C PHE A 157 21.45 3.41 20.13
N PHE A 158 20.84 2.98 21.24
CA PHE A 158 21.57 2.57 22.43
C PHE A 158 22.14 1.14 22.35
N GLY A 159 21.41 0.26 21.68
CA GLY A 159 21.86 -1.13 21.48
C GLY A 159 22.99 -1.25 20.47
N GLU A 160 23.09 -0.27 19.55
CA GLU A 160 24.13 -0.22 18.51
C GLU A 160 24.99 1.04 18.66
N LEU A 161 25.43 1.34 19.87
CA LEU A 161 26.40 2.39 20.21
C LEU A 161 27.78 1.77 20.35
N TYR A 162 28.75 2.20 19.53
CA TYR A 162 30.10 1.64 19.46
C TYR A 162 31.16 2.73 19.64
N GLN A 163 32.36 2.31 20.05
CA GLN A 163 33.54 3.16 19.98
C GLN A 163 34.02 3.22 18.52
N ARG A 164 34.24 4.43 18.03
CA ARG A 164 34.61 4.67 16.62
C ARG A 164 35.87 3.88 16.23
N ASP A 165 36.94 4.05 16.99
CA ASP A 165 38.26 3.48 16.64
C ASP A 165 38.23 1.98 16.52
N ALA A 166 37.49 1.31 17.41
CA ALA A 166 37.33 -0.15 17.36
C ALA A 166 36.45 -0.59 16.17
N PHE A 167 35.34 0.10 15.97
CA PHE A 167 34.32 -0.32 14.98
C PHE A 167 34.73 -0.01 13.54
N MET A 168 35.37 1.14 13.29
CA MET A 168 35.74 1.60 11.94
C MET A 168 37.02 0.95 11.38
N GLN A 169 37.80 0.29 12.22
CA GLN A 169 38.89 -0.57 11.74
C GLN A 169 38.29 -1.81 11.08
N THR A 170 38.78 -2.15 9.89
CA THR A 170 38.26 -3.26 9.10
C THR A 170 39.31 -4.32 8.85
N GLN A 171 38.85 -5.56 8.76
CA GLN A 171 39.63 -6.70 8.29
C GLN A 171 38.84 -7.40 7.17
N LYS A 172 39.53 -8.26 6.40
CA LYS A 172 38.85 -9.06 5.39
C LYS A 172 38.47 -10.43 5.94
N MET A 173 37.24 -10.85 5.65
CA MET A 173 36.73 -12.19 5.93
C MET A 173 36.07 -12.76 4.68
N GLU A 174 36.16 -14.08 4.55
CA GLU A 174 35.53 -14.79 3.44
C GLU A 174 34.01 -14.91 3.65
N PHE A 175 33.25 -14.62 2.59
CA PHE A 175 31.84 -14.84 2.51
C PHE A 175 31.48 -15.28 1.09
N GLU A 176 30.95 -16.48 0.93
CA GLU A 176 30.57 -17.07 -0.37
C GLU A 176 31.68 -16.95 -1.43
N GLY A 177 32.93 -17.28 -1.04
CA GLY A 177 34.12 -17.23 -1.90
C GLY A 177 34.67 -15.83 -2.17
N HIS A 178 34.12 -14.77 -1.55
CA HIS A 178 34.55 -13.38 -1.69
C HIS A 178 35.20 -12.86 -0.40
N MET A 179 36.33 -12.17 -0.53
CA MET A 179 36.98 -11.47 0.59
C MET A 179 36.37 -10.10 0.82
N LEU A 180 35.47 -9.98 1.79
CA LEU A 180 34.73 -8.75 2.11
C LEU A 180 35.27 -8.11 3.40
N CYS A 181 35.09 -6.78 3.49
CA CYS A 181 35.46 -6.01 4.68
C CYS A 181 34.44 -6.19 5.79
N VAL A 182 34.91 -6.51 6.98
CA VAL A 182 34.14 -6.54 8.23
C VAL A 182 34.81 -5.68 9.27
N THR A 183 34.07 -5.17 10.25
CA THR A 183 34.70 -4.47 11.39
C THR A 183 35.63 -5.40 12.16
N CYS A 184 36.79 -4.91 12.64
CA CYS A 184 37.65 -5.66 13.54
C CYS A 184 36.92 -6.01 14.86
N ASP A 185 35.94 -5.18 15.26
CA ASP A 185 35.12 -5.38 16.47
C ASP A 185 33.88 -6.28 16.23
N TYR A 186 33.94 -7.17 15.20
CA TYR A 186 32.80 -8.01 14.82
C TYR A 186 32.25 -8.89 15.95
N LYS A 187 33.13 -9.33 16.87
CA LYS A 187 32.70 -10.16 18.02
C LYS A 187 31.78 -9.40 18.94
N ASN A 188 32.13 -8.16 19.32
CA ASN A 188 31.28 -7.29 20.14
C ASN A 188 30.00 -6.92 19.37
N TYR A 189 30.11 -6.57 18.07
CA TYR A 189 28.99 -6.26 17.20
C TYR A 189 27.97 -7.41 17.17
N LEU A 190 28.41 -8.62 16.85
CA LEU A 190 27.54 -9.79 16.76
C LEU A 190 26.95 -10.20 18.11
N THR A 191 27.75 -10.11 19.19
CA THR A 191 27.27 -10.39 20.54
C THR A 191 26.15 -9.42 20.96
N ARG A 192 26.28 -8.15 20.64
CA ARG A 192 25.23 -7.14 20.92
C ARG A 192 23.96 -7.40 20.12
N LEU A 193 24.07 -7.84 18.87
CA LEU A 193 22.89 -8.09 18.01
C LEU A 193 22.20 -9.42 18.33
N TYR A 194 22.96 -10.48 18.58
CA TYR A 194 22.46 -11.85 18.57
C TYR A 194 22.75 -12.63 19.86
N GLY A 195 23.47 -12.03 20.83
CA GLY A 195 23.89 -12.74 22.04
C GLY A 195 24.97 -13.79 21.73
N ASN A 196 24.68 -15.03 22.05
CA ASN A 196 25.56 -16.15 21.67
C ASN A 196 25.40 -16.46 20.17
N TYR A 197 26.00 -15.64 19.30
CA TYR A 197 25.84 -15.73 17.86
C TYR A 197 26.43 -16.99 17.22
N MET A 198 27.29 -17.73 17.95
CA MET A 198 27.84 -19.02 17.50
C MET A 198 26.83 -20.16 17.67
N GLU A 199 25.82 -19.99 18.48
CA GLU A 199 24.77 -20.98 18.67
C GLU A 199 23.72 -20.87 17.56
N ILE A 200 23.55 -21.98 16.82
CA ILE A 200 22.52 -22.03 15.77
C ILE A 200 21.15 -22.13 16.45
N PRO A 201 20.25 -21.18 16.23
CA PRO A 201 18.95 -21.21 16.87
C PRO A 201 18.10 -22.40 16.38
N PRO A 202 17.22 -22.94 17.25
CA PRO A 202 16.25 -23.95 16.84
C PRO A 202 15.43 -23.49 15.63
N GLU A 203 14.96 -24.42 14.82
CA GLU A 203 14.30 -24.11 13.54
C GLU A 203 13.10 -23.17 13.70
N GLU A 204 12.30 -23.34 14.75
CA GLU A 204 11.13 -22.51 15.04
C GLU A 204 11.50 -21.04 15.39
N LYS A 205 12.77 -20.78 15.75
CA LYS A 205 13.28 -19.44 16.06
C LYS A 205 14.08 -18.80 14.95
N ARG A 206 14.31 -19.53 13.83
CA ARG A 206 15.02 -18.99 12.68
C ARG A 206 14.13 -17.99 11.96
N GLU A 207 14.59 -16.74 11.91
CA GLU A 207 13.91 -15.68 11.18
C GLU A 207 14.12 -15.88 9.67
N HIS A 208 13.06 -15.84 8.89
CA HIS A 208 13.10 -15.86 7.43
C HIS A 208 12.13 -14.86 6.85
N HIS A 209 12.41 -14.39 5.65
CA HIS A 209 11.49 -13.51 4.93
C HIS A 209 10.32 -14.32 4.38
N VAL A 210 9.10 -13.88 4.68
CA VAL A 210 7.90 -14.42 4.05
C VAL A 210 7.73 -13.71 2.72
N LEU A 211 8.08 -14.40 1.63
CA LEU A 211 7.95 -13.88 0.27
C LEU A 211 6.53 -14.07 -0.24
N TYR A 212 6.02 -13.04 -0.89
CA TYR A 212 4.77 -13.05 -1.63
C TYR A 212 5.02 -13.37 -3.11
N ASP A 213 6.02 -12.74 -3.70
CA ASP A 213 6.44 -12.98 -5.08
C ASP A 213 7.96 -12.83 -5.22
N LEU A 214 8.58 -13.75 -5.96
CA LEU A 214 10.00 -13.73 -6.28
C LEU A 214 10.19 -14.01 -7.77
N LYS A 215 10.76 -13.04 -8.50
CA LYS A 215 11.16 -13.19 -9.90
C LYS A 215 12.63 -12.86 -10.06
N LEU A 216 13.38 -13.82 -10.60
CA LEU A 216 14.80 -13.68 -10.91
C LEU A 216 15.02 -13.00 -12.27
N PRO A 217 16.26 -12.55 -12.57
CA PRO A 217 16.56 -12.03 -13.91
C PRO A 217 16.22 -13.06 -15.00
N GLY A 218 15.53 -12.60 -16.05
CA GLY A 218 15.02 -13.46 -17.13
C GLY A 218 13.59 -13.98 -16.89
N GLN A 219 13.08 -13.93 -15.66
CA GLN A 219 11.68 -14.22 -15.33
C GLN A 219 10.82 -12.94 -15.25
N TYR A 220 11.47 -11.79 -15.28
CA TYR A 220 10.81 -10.49 -15.24
C TYR A 220 10.61 -9.97 -16.65
N GLU A 221 9.36 -9.78 -17.03
CA GLU A 221 8.99 -9.05 -18.23
C GLU A 221 8.73 -7.58 -17.88
N ALA A 222 9.42 -6.68 -18.57
CA ALA A 222 9.21 -5.25 -18.36
C ALA A 222 7.77 -4.86 -18.72
N PRO A 223 7.09 -4.03 -17.89
CA PRO A 223 5.75 -3.55 -18.21
C PRO A 223 5.74 -2.84 -19.58
N LYS A 224 4.85 -3.25 -20.44
CA LYS A 224 4.63 -2.59 -21.73
C LYS A 224 3.56 -1.51 -21.55
N MET A 225 3.86 -0.27 -21.95
CA MET A 225 2.86 0.79 -22.00
C MET A 225 1.83 0.47 -23.09
N LEU A 226 0.56 0.45 -22.70
CA LEU A 226 -0.55 0.23 -23.61
C LEU A 226 -1.08 1.57 -24.13
N ASP A 227 -1.32 1.66 -25.44
CA ASP A 227 -2.11 2.74 -26.01
C ASP A 227 -3.62 2.54 -25.74
N LYS A 228 -4.43 3.54 -26.07
CA LYS A 228 -5.87 3.49 -25.82
C LYS A 228 -6.56 2.31 -26.49
N ARG A 229 -6.21 1.98 -27.73
CA ARG A 229 -6.79 0.84 -28.46
C ARG A 229 -6.42 -0.48 -27.81
N GLN A 230 -5.19 -0.62 -27.35
CA GLN A 230 -4.74 -1.80 -26.62
C GLN A 230 -5.45 -1.93 -25.26
N ILE A 231 -5.69 -0.80 -24.56
CA ILE A 231 -6.51 -0.79 -23.35
C ILE A 231 -7.93 -1.30 -23.65
N GLN A 232 -8.58 -0.76 -24.68
CA GLN A 232 -9.91 -1.20 -25.11
C GLN A 232 -9.93 -2.68 -25.48
N GLN A 233 -8.88 -3.21 -26.14
CA GLN A 233 -8.76 -4.64 -26.46
C GLN A 233 -8.66 -5.51 -25.19
N VAL A 234 -7.87 -5.10 -24.20
CA VAL A 234 -7.78 -5.80 -22.91
C VAL A 234 -9.14 -5.79 -22.21
N LEU A 235 -9.80 -4.64 -22.16
CA LEU A 235 -11.13 -4.50 -21.55
C LEU A 235 -12.19 -5.35 -22.28
N THR A 236 -12.13 -5.43 -23.61
CA THR A 236 -13.02 -6.33 -24.38
C THR A 236 -12.79 -7.78 -23.99
N GLY A 237 -11.52 -8.22 -23.90
CA GLY A 237 -11.20 -9.59 -23.45
C GLY A 237 -11.70 -9.89 -22.04
N MET A 238 -11.61 -8.90 -21.13
CA MET A 238 -12.19 -9.03 -19.79
C MET A 238 -13.71 -9.15 -19.82
N LEU A 239 -14.38 -8.40 -20.71
CA LEU A 239 -15.84 -8.49 -20.87
C LEU A 239 -16.25 -9.85 -21.46
N ASP A 240 -15.50 -10.37 -22.43
CA ASP A 240 -15.73 -11.70 -23.01
C ASP A 240 -15.61 -12.78 -21.95
N ASP A 241 -14.52 -12.80 -21.16
CA ASP A 241 -14.32 -13.74 -20.06
C ASP A 241 -15.45 -13.64 -19.00
N PHE A 242 -15.87 -12.41 -18.67
CA PHE A 242 -16.99 -12.19 -17.76
C PHE A 242 -18.32 -12.68 -18.34
N ALA A 243 -18.59 -12.43 -19.61
CA ALA A 243 -19.79 -12.87 -20.31
C ALA A 243 -19.88 -14.39 -20.37
N ASP A 244 -18.79 -15.05 -20.72
CA ASP A 244 -18.70 -16.53 -20.73
C ASP A 244 -18.89 -17.11 -19.34
N TYR A 245 -18.32 -16.47 -18.31
CA TYR A 245 -18.56 -16.86 -16.91
C TYR A 245 -20.04 -16.74 -16.53
N CYS A 246 -20.65 -15.62 -16.85
CA CYS A 246 -22.06 -15.39 -16.58
C CYS A 246 -22.95 -16.40 -17.32
N GLN A 247 -22.65 -16.71 -18.57
CA GLN A 247 -23.38 -17.71 -19.35
C GLN A 247 -23.27 -19.12 -18.76
N ARG A 248 -22.08 -19.55 -18.36
CA ARG A 248 -21.86 -20.87 -17.72
C ARG A 248 -22.62 -21.03 -16.43
N HIS A 249 -22.77 -19.96 -15.66
CA HIS A 249 -23.44 -19.99 -14.36
C HIS A 249 -24.91 -19.52 -14.40
N GLY A 250 -25.46 -19.18 -15.58
CA GLY A 250 -26.82 -18.70 -15.76
C GLY A 250 -27.09 -17.38 -15.05
N LEU A 251 -26.12 -16.45 -15.07
CA LEU A 251 -26.22 -15.12 -14.46
C LEU A 251 -26.62 -14.07 -15.49
N ARG A 252 -27.57 -13.21 -15.14
CA ARG A 252 -27.99 -12.09 -15.98
C ARG A 252 -27.09 -10.87 -15.76
N TYR A 253 -26.73 -10.19 -16.82
CA TYR A 253 -26.06 -8.90 -16.78
C TYR A 253 -26.48 -8.03 -17.99
N TYR A 254 -26.25 -6.75 -17.92
CA TYR A 254 -26.59 -5.77 -18.95
C TYR A 254 -25.46 -4.76 -19.08
N LEU A 255 -25.15 -4.34 -20.30
CA LEU A 255 -24.29 -3.19 -20.52
C LEU A 255 -25.06 -1.94 -20.04
N VAL A 256 -24.38 -1.04 -19.33
CA VAL A 256 -24.99 0.20 -18.81
C VAL A 256 -24.13 1.41 -19.15
N GLY A 257 -24.60 2.61 -18.84
CA GLY A 257 -23.82 3.85 -18.94
C GLY A 257 -23.22 4.10 -20.33
N GLY A 258 -21.93 4.51 -20.32
CA GLY A 258 -21.14 4.78 -21.52
C GLY A 258 -20.97 3.56 -22.40
N THR A 259 -20.83 2.38 -21.80
CA THR A 259 -20.65 1.11 -22.53
C THR A 259 -21.87 0.77 -23.36
N LEU A 260 -23.09 0.90 -22.83
CA LEU A 260 -24.32 0.71 -23.60
C LEU A 260 -24.47 1.74 -24.73
N LEU A 261 -24.17 3.01 -24.43
CA LEU A 261 -24.19 4.06 -25.45
C LEU A 261 -23.19 3.78 -26.58
N GLY A 262 -22.00 3.28 -26.22
CA GLY A 262 -20.99 2.85 -27.18
C GLY A 262 -21.48 1.69 -28.06
N ALA A 263 -22.05 0.66 -27.47
CA ALA A 263 -22.61 -0.48 -28.19
C ALA A 263 -23.68 -0.05 -29.20
N VAL A 264 -24.61 0.83 -28.80
CA VAL A 264 -25.70 1.28 -29.69
C VAL A 264 -25.23 2.23 -30.79
N ARG A 265 -24.33 3.18 -30.44
CA ARG A 265 -23.95 4.26 -31.35
C ARG A 265 -22.72 3.97 -32.19
N HIS A 266 -21.78 3.20 -31.65
CA HIS A 266 -20.47 2.95 -32.27
C HIS A 266 -20.23 1.47 -32.56
N GLN A 267 -21.13 0.58 -32.16
CA GLN A 267 -20.97 -0.87 -32.21
C GLN A 267 -19.68 -1.35 -31.49
N GLY A 268 -19.32 -0.65 -30.42
CA GLY A 268 -18.12 -0.85 -29.63
C GLY A 268 -17.91 0.29 -28.65
N PHE A 269 -16.67 0.52 -28.26
CA PHE A 269 -16.33 1.65 -27.37
C PHE A 269 -16.67 3.01 -28.02
N ILE A 270 -17.07 3.94 -27.19
CA ILE A 270 -16.95 5.36 -27.56
C ILE A 270 -15.46 5.65 -27.78
N PRO A 271 -15.02 6.30 -28.89
CA PRO A 271 -13.60 6.39 -29.26
C PRO A 271 -12.64 6.97 -28.20
N TRP A 272 -13.16 7.76 -27.28
CA TRP A 272 -12.38 8.38 -26.19
C TRP A 272 -12.59 7.72 -24.82
N ASP A 273 -13.40 6.67 -24.74
CA ASP A 273 -13.72 5.95 -23.52
C ASP A 273 -12.71 4.85 -23.21
N ASP A 274 -12.48 4.58 -21.93
CA ASP A 274 -11.46 3.66 -21.44
C ASP A 274 -11.93 2.82 -20.21
N ASP A 275 -13.26 2.66 -20.06
CA ASP A 275 -13.89 1.83 -19.04
C ASP A 275 -15.06 1.01 -19.59
N ILE A 276 -15.46 0.00 -18.84
CA ILE A 276 -16.63 -0.84 -19.12
C ILE A 276 -17.50 -0.89 -17.87
N ASP A 277 -18.77 -0.61 -18.07
CA ASP A 277 -19.82 -0.63 -17.06
C ASP A 277 -20.85 -1.72 -17.35
N VAL A 278 -21.08 -2.62 -16.40
CA VAL A 278 -22.16 -3.60 -16.44
C VAL A 278 -23.06 -3.50 -15.22
N GLY A 279 -24.34 -3.75 -15.41
CA GLY A 279 -25.32 -3.89 -14.34
C GLY A 279 -25.75 -5.35 -14.18
N MET A 280 -25.89 -5.82 -12.97
CA MET A 280 -26.43 -7.16 -12.65
C MET A 280 -27.64 -7.03 -11.75
N PRO A 281 -28.77 -7.74 -12.01
CA PRO A 281 -29.83 -7.88 -11.04
C PRO A 281 -29.30 -8.35 -9.68
N ARG A 282 -29.80 -7.80 -8.57
CA ARG A 282 -29.25 -8.04 -7.21
C ARG A 282 -28.97 -9.51 -6.92
N LYS A 283 -29.90 -10.39 -7.21
CA LYS A 283 -29.72 -11.83 -6.95
C LYS A 283 -28.59 -12.45 -7.76
N ASP A 284 -28.45 -12.03 -9.01
CA ASP A 284 -27.36 -12.49 -9.88
C ASP A 284 -26.01 -11.92 -9.44
N TYR A 285 -25.99 -10.65 -8.99
CA TYR A 285 -24.80 -10.00 -8.42
C TYR A 285 -24.30 -10.70 -7.15
N GLU A 286 -25.18 -10.98 -6.20
CA GLU A 286 -24.83 -11.69 -4.96
C GLU A 286 -24.33 -13.10 -5.27
N ARG A 287 -25.02 -13.82 -6.16
CA ARG A 287 -24.59 -15.14 -6.60
C ARG A 287 -23.25 -15.11 -7.33
N PHE A 288 -23.00 -14.11 -8.14
CA PHE A 288 -21.69 -13.89 -8.76
C PHE A 288 -20.58 -13.74 -7.72
N LEU A 289 -20.80 -12.91 -6.68
CA LEU A 289 -19.82 -12.71 -5.60
C LEU A 289 -19.55 -14.00 -4.77
N GLU A 290 -20.52 -14.88 -4.66
CA GLU A 290 -20.33 -16.18 -4.00
C GLU A 290 -19.57 -17.16 -4.90
N LEU A 291 -19.91 -17.23 -6.16
CA LEU A 291 -19.30 -18.14 -7.13
C LEU A 291 -17.82 -17.83 -7.35
N VAL A 292 -17.45 -16.56 -7.51
CA VAL A 292 -16.04 -16.16 -7.77
C VAL A 292 -15.10 -16.45 -6.60
N LYS A 293 -15.62 -16.70 -5.39
CA LYS A 293 -14.83 -17.15 -4.24
C LYS A 293 -14.42 -18.61 -4.35
N GLN A 294 -15.22 -19.41 -5.04
CA GLN A 294 -15.02 -20.85 -5.22
C GLN A 294 -14.33 -21.14 -6.55
N GLU A 295 -14.75 -20.46 -7.60
CA GLU A 295 -14.27 -20.59 -8.95
C GLU A 295 -13.97 -19.18 -9.51
N PRO A 296 -12.69 -18.74 -9.54
CA PRO A 296 -12.32 -17.45 -10.15
C PRO A 296 -12.71 -17.42 -11.64
N VAL A 297 -13.00 -16.22 -12.17
CA VAL A 297 -13.30 -16.04 -13.60
C VAL A 297 -12.18 -16.61 -14.46
N ASN A 298 -10.92 -16.26 -14.13
CA ASN A 298 -9.71 -16.91 -14.62
C ASN A 298 -8.50 -16.57 -13.71
N ASP A 299 -7.28 -16.95 -14.10
CA ASP A 299 -6.05 -16.82 -13.29
C ASP A 299 -5.52 -15.39 -13.17
N HIS A 300 -5.99 -14.48 -14.00
CA HIS A 300 -5.55 -13.08 -14.03
C HIS A 300 -6.66 -12.05 -13.77
N LEU A 301 -7.89 -12.51 -13.55
CA LEU A 301 -9.02 -11.66 -13.17
C LEU A 301 -9.41 -11.88 -11.72
N GLN A 302 -9.54 -10.81 -10.97
CA GLN A 302 -9.90 -10.83 -9.56
C GLN A 302 -11.04 -9.86 -9.27
N VAL A 303 -12.02 -10.29 -8.49
CA VAL A 303 -13.09 -9.42 -8.00
C VAL A 303 -12.67 -8.72 -6.73
N ILE A 304 -12.87 -7.39 -6.69
CA ILE A 304 -12.77 -6.57 -5.48
C ILE A 304 -14.11 -5.86 -5.27
N CYS A 305 -14.61 -5.84 -4.04
CA CYS A 305 -15.93 -5.28 -3.77
C CYS A 305 -16.01 -4.40 -2.53
N GLY A 306 -17.00 -3.50 -2.52
CA GLY A 306 -17.26 -2.57 -1.44
C GLY A 306 -17.78 -3.26 -0.18
N GLU A 307 -18.59 -4.27 -0.32
CA GLU A 307 -19.22 -5.02 0.75
C GLU A 307 -18.16 -5.75 1.60
N GLU A 308 -17.14 -6.29 0.98
CA GLU A 308 -16.01 -6.94 1.66
C GLU A 308 -14.92 -5.97 2.11
N GLY A 309 -15.06 -4.69 1.77
CA GLY A 309 -14.11 -3.64 2.12
C GLY A 309 -12.78 -3.69 1.36
N THR A 310 -12.70 -4.47 0.29
CA THR A 310 -11.55 -4.49 -0.64
C THR A 310 -11.59 -3.30 -1.60
N LEU A 311 -12.79 -2.79 -1.90
CA LEU A 311 -13.04 -1.58 -2.68
C LEU A 311 -13.69 -0.50 -1.81
N SER A 312 -13.51 0.76 -2.13
CA SER A 312 -14.15 1.88 -1.44
C SER A 312 -15.40 2.42 -2.17
N ASN A 313 -15.90 1.70 -3.17
CA ASN A 313 -17.14 1.95 -3.89
C ASN A 313 -18.25 0.99 -3.39
N PRO A 314 -19.53 1.34 -3.50
CA PRO A 314 -20.66 0.46 -3.14
C PRO A 314 -21.04 -0.50 -4.27
N TYR A 315 -20.08 -1.07 -4.94
CA TYR A 315 -20.21 -2.05 -6.03
C TYR A 315 -18.91 -2.84 -6.14
N CYS A 316 -18.82 -3.80 -7.06
CA CYS A 316 -17.58 -4.52 -7.29
C CYS A 316 -16.89 -4.13 -8.60
N GLU A 317 -15.59 -4.36 -8.64
CA GLU A 317 -14.77 -4.23 -9.84
C GLU A 317 -14.14 -5.60 -10.14
N LEU A 318 -14.20 -6.03 -11.38
CA LEU A 318 -13.39 -7.13 -11.90
C LEU A 318 -12.09 -6.52 -12.42
N ILE A 319 -10.98 -6.79 -11.76
CA ILE A 319 -9.67 -6.19 -12.07
C ILE A 319 -8.76 -7.17 -12.80
N HIS A 320 -7.95 -6.68 -13.73
CA HIS A 320 -6.95 -7.46 -14.45
C HIS A 320 -5.59 -7.37 -13.75
N THR A 321 -5.23 -8.37 -12.97
CA THR A 321 -4.08 -8.37 -12.05
C THR A 321 -2.71 -8.21 -12.73
N ARG A 322 -2.61 -8.52 -14.03
CA ARG A 322 -1.37 -8.35 -14.84
C ARG A 322 -1.25 -6.96 -15.46
N THR A 323 -2.21 -6.05 -15.24
CA THR A 323 -2.18 -4.68 -15.75
C THR A 323 -1.94 -3.68 -14.62
N ARG A 324 -1.56 -2.47 -14.99
CA ARG A 324 -1.34 -1.38 -14.05
C ARG A 324 -1.77 -0.05 -14.64
N LEU A 325 -2.54 0.73 -13.88
CA LEU A 325 -2.92 2.08 -14.23
C LEU A 325 -2.04 3.09 -13.49
N GLU A 326 -1.34 3.93 -14.23
CA GLU A 326 -0.64 5.10 -13.71
C GLU A 326 -1.58 6.31 -13.77
N ARG A 327 -2.11 6.72 -12.61
CA ARG A 327 -2.92 7.95 -12.51
C ARG A 327 -2.19 9.00 -11.68
N ASN A 328 -1.81 10.09 -12.33
CA ASN A 328 -1.07 11.19 -11.71
C ASN A 328 -1.86 12.02 -10.68
N SER A 329 -3.17 11.88 -10.52
CA SER A 329 -3.96 12.80 -9.67
C SER A 329 -5.34 12.29 -9.24
N SER A 330 -5.48 11.14 -8.59
CA SER A 330 -6.79 10.92 -7.97
C SER A 330 -6.92 11.73 -6.67
N GLN A 331 -7.94 12.58 -6.58
CA GLN A 331 -8.29 13.30 -5.35
C GLN A 331 -8.86 12.37 -4.27
N TYR A 332 -9.19 11.13 -4.64
CA TYR A 332 -9.87 10.15 -3.80
C TYR A 332 -9.02 8.89 -3.64
N ILE A 333 -9.18 8.23 -2.50
CA ILE A 333 -8.68 6.88 -2.28
C ILE A 333 -9.68 5.93 -2.94
N ARG A 334 -9.33 5.29 -4.06
CA ARG A 334 -10.25 4.46 -4.82
C ARG A 334 -10.43 3.07 -4.19
N ASN A 335 -9.34 2.45 -3.82
CA ASN A 335 -9.32 1.16 -3.15
C ASN A 335 -8.26 1.12 -2.06
N LYS A 336 -8.22 0.07 -1.27
CA LYS A 336 -7.18 -0.15 -0.27
C LYS A 336 -5.84 -0.57 -0.89
N CYS A 337 -5.86 -1.05 -2.13
CA CYS A 337 -4.66 -1.37 -2.89
C CYS A 337 -4.04 -0.10 -3.44
N GLN A 338 -2.72 0.03 -3.35
CA GLN A 338 -1.99 1.16 -3.96
C GLN A 338 -1.86 1.01 -5.48
N VAL A 339 -1.91 -0.22 -5.98
CA VAL A 339 -1.89 -0.54 -7.40
C VAL A 339 -3.30 -0.45 -7.95
N LEU A 340 -3.47 0.32 -9.02
CA LEU A 340 -4.70 0.39 -9.79
C LEU A 340 -4.50 -0.48 -11.04
N HIS A 341 -5.46 -1.33 -11.32
CA HIS A 341 -5.49 -2.20 -12.49
C HIS A 341 -6.50 -1.70 -13.51
N LEU A 342 -6.47 -2.18 -14.73
CA LEU A 342 -7.61 -2.11 -15.62
C LEU A 342 -8.77 -2.89 -14.98
N PHE A 343 -9.97 -2.38 -15.09
CA PHE A 343 -11.13 -2.91 -14.39
C PHE A 343 -12.40 -2.77 -15.22
N LEU A 344 -13.35 -3.61 -14.88
CA LEU A 344 -14.73 -3.59 -15.35
C LEU A 344 -15.59 -3.32 -14.10
N ASP A 345 -16.39 -2.25 -14.13
CA ASP A 345 -17.30 -1.88 -13.05
C ASP A 345 -18.58 -2.72 -13.13
N ILE A 346 -18.96 -3.39 -12.02
CA ILE A 346 -20.14 -4.23 -11.93
C ILE A 346 -21.08 -3.65 -10.88
N PHE A 347 -22.20 -3.09 -11.34
CA PHE A 347 -23.18 -2.42 -10.48
C PHE A 347 -24.33 -3.35 -10.12
N PRO A 348 -24.64 -3.52 -8.82
CA PRO A 348 -25.89 -4.18 -8.43
C PRO A 348 -27.07 -3.32 -8.84
N GLN A 349 -28.07 -3.93 -9.48
CA GLN A 349 -29.33 -3.32 -9.84
C GLN A 349 -30.42 -3.80 -8.90
N ASP A 350 -31.09 -2.85 -8.25
CA ASP A 350 -32.13 -3.07 -7.26
C ASP A 350 -33.48 -2.57 -7.77
N GLY A 351 -34.56 -3.12 -7.23
CA GLY A 351 -35.89 -2.62 -7.51
C GLY A 351 -36.15 -1.23 -6.90
N TRP A 352 -37.08 -0.49 -7.50
CA TRP A 352 -37.53 0.81 -7.00
C TRP A 352 -38.99 0.79 -6.60
N PRO A 353 -39.39 1.63 -5.61
CA PRO A 353 -40.79 1.77 -5.24
C PRO A 353 -41.60 2.41 -6.36
N GLU A 354 -42.84 1.95 -6.56
CA GLU A 354 -43.77 2.54 -7.52
C GLU A 354 -44.25 3.95 -7.09
N ASN A 355 -44.30 4.18 -5.79
CA ASN A 355 -44.74 5.47 -5.26
C ASN A 355 -43.66 6.55 -5.45
N GLU A 356 -43.94 7.58 -6.23
CA GLU A 356 -43.01 8.66 -6.57
C GLU A 356 -42.42 9.36 -5.33
N LYS A 357 -43.23 9.66 -4.31
CA LYS A 357 -42.76 10.30 -3.08
C LYS A 357 -41.77 9.42 -2.31
N GLU A 358 -42.01 8.14 -2.32
CA GLU A 358 -41.11 7.14 -1.70
C GLU A 358 -39.81 7.00 -2.50
N ALA A 359 -39.93 6.91 -3.82
CA ALA A 359 -38.79 6.89 -4.73
C ALA A 359 -37.87 8.13 -4.55
N LEU A 360 -38.43 9.32 -4.47
CA LEU A 360 -37.68 10.56 -4.21
C LEU A 360 -37.00 10.57 -2.83
N ARG A 361 -37.68 10.03 -1.80
CA ARG A 361 -37.07 9.88 -0.45
C ARG A 361 -35.92 8.92 -0.47
N LEU A 362 -36.05 7.78 -1.14
CA LEU A 362 -35.03 6.77 -1.31
C LEU A 362 -33.82 7.35 -2.06
N PHE A 363 -34.07 8.01 -3.20
CA PHE A 363 -33.03 8.70 -3.96
C PHE A 363 -32.26 9.72 -3.11
N GLY A 364 -32.96 10.53 -2.34
CA GLY A 364 -32.36 11.51 -1.44
C GLY A 364 -31.45 10.85 -0.38
N LYS A 365 -31.88 9.70 0.21
CA LYS A 365 -31.08 8.92 1.15
C LYS A 365 -29.82 8.38 0.48
N MET A 366 -29.94 7.76 -0.70
CA MET A 366 -28.83 7.18 -1.47
C MET A 366 -27.83 8.26 -1.87
N LYS A 367 -28.32 9.42 -2.38
CA LYS A 367 -27.47 10.57 -2.71
C LYS A 367 -26.67 11.07 -1.51
N LYS A 368 -27.31 11.18 -0.33
CA LYS A 368 -26.63 11.58 0.92
C LYS A 368 -25.53 10.59 1.31
N MET A 369 -25.78 9.28 1.21
CA MET A 369 -24.80 8.26 1.54
C MET A 369 -23.64 8.24 0.55
N ARG A 370 -23.88 8.38 -0.75
CA ARG A 370 -22.82 8.56 -1.77
C ARG A 370 -21.93 9.75 -1.42
N TYR A 371 -22.53 10.89 -1.04
CA TYR A 371 -21.77 12.06 -0.58
C TYR A 371 -20.92 11.77 0.65
N MET A 372 -21.44 11.00 1.63
CA MET A 372 -20.68 10.58 2.81
C MET A 372 -19.49 9.70 2.44
N ILE A 373 -19.67 8.72 1.56
CA ILE A 373 -18.59 7.84 1.06
C ILE A 373 -17.52 8.67 0.34
N GLN A 374 -17.91 9.58 -0.55
CA GLN A 374 -16.98 10.47 -1.27
C GLN A 374 -16.15 11.32 -0.31
N ASN A 375 -16.75 11.87 0.76
CA ASN A 375 -16.01 12.63 1.76
C ASN A 375 -15.09 11.76 2.61
N ALA A 376 -15.50 10.56 3.00
CA ALA A 376 -14.63 9.64 3.71
C ALA A 376 -13.37 9.25 2.89
N ARG A 377 -13.50 9.23 1.56
CA ARG A 377 -12.44 8.90 0.59
C ARG A 377 -11.58 10.11 0.20
N ALA A 378 -12.03 11.34 0.46
CA ALA A 378 -11.34 12.54 0.03
C ALA A 378 -9.96 12.67 0.68
N LYS A 379 -8.96 13.12 -0.09
CA LYS A 379 -7.64 13.46 0.43
C LYS A 379 -7.72 14.80 1.18
N ILE A 380 -7.22 14.80 2.44
CA ILE A 380 -7.11 16.03 3.23
C ILE A 380 -6.13 16.98 2.56
N GLY A 381 -6.43 18.28 2.56
CA GLY A 381 -5.58 19.30 1.94
C GLY A 381 -5.73 19.44 0.42
N LYS A 382 -6.66 18.72 -0.21
CA LYS A 382 -7.01 18.86 -1.63
C LYS A 382 -8.39 19.51 -1.78
N GLY A 383 -8.46 20.60 -2.54
CA GLY A 383 -9.68 21.35 -2.81
C GLY A 383 -9.43 22.48 -3.81
N THR A 384 -10.49 23.09 -4.31
CA THR A 384 -10.45 24.17 -5.33
C THR A 384 -10.02 25.53 -4.76
N SER A 385 -10.17 25.73 -3.44
CA SER A 385 -9.74 26.96 -2.74
C SER A 385 -9.37 26.64 -1.29
N LEU A 386 -8.60 27.52 -0.64
CA LEU A 386 -8.20 27.38 0.76
C LEU A 386 -9.42 27.34 1.70
N GLY A 387 -10.41 28.20 1.47
CA GLY A 387 -11.66 28.20 2.24
C GLY A 387 -12.44 26.89 2.12
N HIS A 388 -12.47 26.31 0.91
CA HIS A 388 -13.09 25.00 0.67
C HIS A 388 -12.34 23.86 1.40
N ILE A 389 -11.02 23.92 1.42
CA ILE A 389 -10.20 22.94 2.17
C ILE A 389 -10.48 23.01 3.67
N ILE A 390 -10.51 24.23 4.25
CA ILE A 390 -10.79 24.43 5.67
C ILE A 390 -12.19 23.94 6.05
N ALA A 391 -13.22 24.31 5.27
CA ALA A 391 -14.59 23.90 5.52
C ALA A 391 -14.82 22.38 5.35
N LYS A 392 -14.12 21.74 4.40
CA LYS A 392 -14.29 20.33 4.09
C LYS A 392 -13.51 19.41 5.06
N THR A 393 -12.38 19.85 5.58
CA THR A 393 -11.50 19.01 6.41
C THR A 393 -12.19 18.41 7.63
N PRO A 394 -12.98 19.13 8.46
CA PRO A 394 -13.71 18.54 9.58
C PRO A 394 -14.70 17.44 9.14
N ILE A 395 -15.39 17.67 8.01
CA ILE A 395 -16.33 16.70 7.46
C ILE A 395 -15.60 15.42 7.04
N VAL A 396 -14.47 15.56 6.35
CA VAL A 396 -13.63 14.42 5.94
C VAL A 396 -13.13 13.64 7.16
N LEU A 397 -12.68 14.33 8.20
CA LEU A 397 -12.21 13.68 9.43
C LEU A 397 -13.34 12.93 10.13
N LEU A 398 -14.52 13.57 10.29
CA LEU A 398 -15.69 12.92 10.87
C LEU A 398 -16.11 11.68 10.07
N MET A 399 -16.16 11.79 8.74
CA MET A 399 -16.53 10.65 7.87
C MET A 399 -15.50 9.53 7.94
N ARG A 400 -14.22 9.83 8.11
CA ARG A 400 -13.18 8.81 8.33
C ARG A 400 -13.32 8.11 9.68
N CYS A 401 -13.75 8.82 10.73
CA CYS A 401 -14.05 8.21 12.03
C CYS A 401 -15.24 7.25 11.95
N ILE A 402 -16.30 7.64 11.24
CA ILE A 402 -17.48 6.77 11.00
C ILE A 402 -17.08 5.54 10.18
N GLY A 403 -16.18 5.72 9.20
CA GLY A 403 -15.73 4.69 8.27
C GLY A 403 -16.70 4.51 7.10
N TYR A 404 -16.17 4.56 5.87
CA TYR A 404 -16.97 4.42 4.66
C TYR A 404 -17.65 3.05 4.56
N GLN A 405 -17.04 1.99 5.11
CA GLN A 405 -17.60 0.63 5.10
C GLN A 405 -18.96 0.55 5.78
N ARG A 406 -19.14 1.23 6.93
CA ARG A 406 -20.43 1.28 7.61
C ARG A 406 -21.50 1.97 6.77
N VAL A 407 -21.09 2.98 6.00
CA VAL A 407 -22.01 3.70 5.12
C VAL A 407 -22.36 2.85 3.90
N ILE A 408 -21.41 2.14 3.31
CA ILE A 408 -21.65 1.19 2.21
C ILE A 408 -22.64 0.11 2.65
N ASN A 409 -22.39 -0.55 3.77
CA ASN A 409 -23.27 -1.62 4.28
C ASN A 409 -24.68 -1.10 4.61
N LYS A 410 -24.78 0.15 5.06
CA LYS A 410 -26.11 0.78 5.29
C LYS A 410 -26.79 1.12 3.97
N MET A 411 -26.04 1.58 2.97
CA MET A 411 -26.54 1.90 1.65
C MET A 411 -27.08 0.64 0.97
N ASP A 412 -26.32 -0.44 1.06
CA ASP A 412 -26.68 -1.74 0.53
C ASP A 412 -28.01 -2.27 1.14
N ARG A 413 -28.12 -2.28 2.48
CA ARG A 413 -29.39 -2.65 3.17
C ARG A 413 -30.59 -1.81 2.77
N ILE A 414 -30.39 -0.58 2.35
CA ILE A 414 -31.49 0.29 1.90
C ILE A 414 -31.81 -0.01 0.44
N ALA A 415 -30.81 -0.28 -0.39
CA ALA A 415 -30.97 -0.61 -1.80
C ALA A 415 -31.74 -1.94 -1.96
N THR A 416 -31.43 -2.94 -1.13
CA THR A 416 -32.05 -4.28 -1.18
C THR A 416 -33.48 -4.36 -0.62
N GLN A 417 -34.13 -3.23 -0.28
CA GLN A 417 -35.51 -3.22 0.24
C GLN A 417 -36.54 -3.61 -0.81
N TYR A 418 -36.25 -3.44 -2.08
CA TYR A 418 -37.13 -3.73 -3.20
C TYR A 418 -36.49 -4.76 -4.11
N ASP A 419 -37.20 -5.88 -4.32
CA ASP A 419 -36.70 -6.97 -5.16
C ASP A 419 -36.71 -6.52 -6.64
N TYR A 420 -35.59 -6.75 -7.34
CA TYR A 420 -35.45 -6.42 -8.77
C TYR A 420 -36.52 -7.07 -9.64
N ASP A 421 -36.75 -8.38 -9.44
CA ASP A 421 -37.64 -9.17 -10.29
C ASP A 421 -39.13 -8.91 -10.00
N GLN A 422 -39.46 -8.28 -8.85
CA GLN A 422 -40.83 -7.97 -8.45
C GLN A 422 -41.18 -6.49 -8.59
N SER A 423 -40.20 -5.65 -8.88
CA SER A 423 -40.39 -4.22 -9.01
C SER A 423 -40.70 -3.83 -10.45
N LYS A 424 -41.62 -2.88 -10.60
CA LYS A 424 -41.94 -2.29 -11.93
C LYS A 424 -40.84 -1.39 -12.46
N TYR A 425 -40.08 -0.77 -11.56
CA TYR A 425 -38.96 0.12 -11.86
C TYR A 425 -37.67 -0.40 -11.21
N VAL A 426 -36.57 -0.26 -11.93
CA VAL A 426 -35.23 -0.70 -11.51
C VAL A 426 -34.21 0.39 -11.78
#